data_aa1d7eff371c853d6c312ce6ea941440
#
_entry.id   aa1d7eff371c853d6c312ce6ea941440
#
_cell.length_a   1.000
_cell.length_b   1.000
_cell.length_c   1.000
_cell.angle_alpha   90.00
_cell.angle_beta   90.00
_cell.angle_gamma   90.00
#
_symmetry.space_group_name_H-M   'P 1'
#
loop_
_entity.id
_entity.type
_entity.pdbx_description
1 polymer ?
#
loop_
_entity_poly.entity_id
_entity_poly.type
_entity_poly.pdbx_seq_one_letter_code
_entity_poly.pdbx_strand_id
1 'polypeptide(L)'
;LYLGSHDTTFQDTWHGIRVYKGQDGKFDDLELGFYKYPHCFAGEDWSCDANVVSPYAGTWHVASRIYRRWVDTWWDHRETPMWLRQMNSWQRVIFKHQYGEYFFRYPDLYGHLKDVDKSVNSNAVFLFGWWAEGMDHGNPDYSPDESQGGDAALKDAIAKYQADGSHLLLYYNGKLIDKESRFYKSGAGSRVCRHDNTGSELHEHYRFTGMGTWLGEYDARTFAVAKMKDPEWNKVLFALQDRAYNLGASSVFFDQLGYTEKQSTDWDCSREYPVPDVFGIAKRAQMLKTLRDRYSEKAPEFALGAEGTVDVLAQYCDYTHGYPANDGKERFMNFFRYTFPELVFTDRGQRDDNDVYWHVNNTLLDGQRNDIEIYRCRDLIDDTPVYQNYLRQVNDIKSKYRDELLLGRYNDVLGFSNSNPAADARSFVGEKRIAVVVANQNRKASAVKTRVNVDGAKLVDWSVLGNAEVSKSGIVKLGQYDLAVLIFEK
;
A
#
# COMPACT_ATOMS: atom_id res chain seq x y z
N LEU A 1 26.90 -0.53 -6.13
CA LEU A 1 27.10 0.73 -5.41
C LEU A 1 25.84 1.03 -4.61
N TYR A 2 25.99 1.37 -3.32
CA TYR A 2 24.94 1.90 -2.46
C TYR A 2 25.01 3.42 -2.45
N LEU A 3 23.85 4.07 -2.59
CA LEU A 3 23.69 5.51 -2.50
C LEU A 3 22.47 5.78 -1.63
N GLY A 4 22.65 6.45 -0.47
CA GLY A 4 21.56 6.69 0.48
C GLY A 4 21.75 7.98 1.27
N SER A 5 20.68 8.73 1.51
CA SER A 5 20.68 9.80 2.49
C SER A 5 20.38 9.22 3.87
N HIS A 6 21.32 9.37 4.79
CA HIS A 6 21.18 8.95 6.19
C HIS A 6 20.84 10.13 7.09
N ASP A 7 19.93 10.98 6.60
CA ASP A 7 19.50 12.20 7.28
C ASP A 7 18.36 11.91 8.27
N THR A 8 18.66 11.95 9.56
CA THR A 8 17.70 11.71 10.65
C THR A 8 16.79 12.89 10.93
N THR A 9 17.02 14.05 10.29
CA THR A 9 16.09 15.19 10.34
C THR A 9 14.90 14.99 9.39
N PHE A 10 14.99 13.99 8.49
CA PHE A 10 14.00 13.67 7.46
C PHE A 10 13.65 14.88 6.56
N GLN A 11 14.63 15.74 6.35
CA GLN A 11 14.50 16.78 5.33
C GLN A 11 14.35 16.15 3.96
N ASP A 12 13.43 16.70 3.17
CA ASP A 12 13.17 16.19 1.82
C ASP A 12 14.45 16.10 1.00
N THR A 13 14.72 14.90 0.50
CA THR A 13 15.93 14.60 -0.27
C THR A 13 15.55 13.90 -1.57
N TRP A 14 16.06 14.43 -2.68
CA TRP A 14 15.91 13.81 -3.98
C TRP A 14 17.21 13.12 -4.39
N HIS A 15 17.10 11.92 -4.93
CA HIS A 15 18.22 11.20 -5.53
C HIS A 15 18.18 11.40 -7.04
N GLY A 16 19.25 11.90 -7.61
CA GLY A 16 19.37 12.14 -9.04
C GLY A 16 20.37 11.20 -9.69
N ILE A 17 19.98 10.68 -10.84
CA ILE A 17 20.86 9.93 -11.74
C ILE A 17 20.80 10.63 -13.09
N ARG A 18 21.94 11.11 -13.57
CA ARG A 18 22.08 11.67 -14.92
C ARG A 18 23.05 10.82 -15.73
N VAL A 19 22.59 10.40 -16.87
CA VAL A 19 23.43 9.68 -17.85
C VAL A 19 23.75 10.65 -18.96
N TYR A 20 25.03 10.92 -19.15
CA TYR A 20 25.52 11.74 -20.23
C TYR A 20 25.83 10.86 -21.45
N LYS A 21 25.47 11.33 -22.63
CA LYS A 21 25.77 10.70 -23.90
C LYS A 21 26.68 11.61 -24.68
N GLY A 22 27.74 11.04 -25.27
CA GLY A 22 28.60 11.72 -26.20
C GLY A 22 27.87 12.07 -27.50
N GLN A 23 28.54 12.83 -28.40
CA GLN A 23 27.98 13.22 -29.67
C GLN A 23 27.63 12.03 -30.59
N ASP A 24 28.26 10.87 -30.35
CA ASP A 24 27.96 9.61 -31.03
C ASP A 24 26.78 8.83 -30.44
N GLY A 25 26.09 9.40 -29.39
CA GLY A 25 24.97 8.81 -28.71
C GLY A 25 25.32 7.71 -27.70
N LYS A 26 26.61 7.37 -27.56
CA LYS A 26 27.08 6.39 -26.58
C LYS A 26 27.21 6.98 -25.20
N PHE A 27 27.25 6.09 -24.19
CA PHE A 27 27.52 6.47 -22.81
C PHE A 27 28.86 7.22 -22.73
N ASP A 28 28.84 8.35 -22.03
CA ASP A 28 29.99 9.19 -21.81
C ASP A 28 30.29 9.29 -20.31
N ASP A 29 29.30 9.70 -19.51
CA ASP A 29 29.48 9.86 -18.07
C ASP A 29 28.20 9.58 -17.28
N LEU A 30 28.36 9.38 -15.96
CA LEU A 30 27.28 9.16 -14.98
C LEU A 30 27.45 10.07 -13.78
N GLU A 31 26.49 10.93 -13.57
CA GLU A 31 26.37 11.74 -12.36
C GLU A 31 25.39 11.10 -11.38
N LEU A 32 25.80 10.94 -10.11
CA LEU A 32 24.95 10.55 -9.00
C LEU A 32 24.90 11.68 -8.00
N GLY A 33 23.71 12.12 -7.62
CA GLY A 33 23.55 13.27 -6.76
C GLY A 33 22.49 13.13 -5.69
N PHE A 34 22.67 13.88 -4.61
CA PHE A 34 21.66 14.17 -3.60
C PHE A 34 21.26 15.63 -3.73
N TYR A 35 19.97 15.90 -3.81
CA TYR A 35 19.46 17.27 -3.92
C TYR A 35 18.67 17.60 -2.67
N LYS A 36 19.05 18.72 -2.02
CA LYS A 36 18.35 19.30 -0.87
C LYS A 36 18.10 20.78 -1.13
N TYR A 37 17.10 21.34 -0.47
CA TYR A 37 16.61 22.70 -0.68
C TYR A 37 16.57 23.48 0.65
N PRO A 38 17.70 23.93 1.18
CA PRO A 38 17.78 24.51 2.53
C PRO A 38 17.07 25.85 2.68
N HIS A 39 16.92 26.64 1.60
CA HIS A 39 16.32 27.99 1.63
C HIS A 39 16.93 28.90 2.72
N CYS A 40 18.26 28.93 2.86
CA CYS A 40 18.95 29.77 3.83
C CYS A 40 18.89 31.24 3.45
N PHE A 41 18.77 32.16 4.45
CA PHE A 41 18.98 33.57 4.26
C PHE A 41 20.47 33.90 4.13
N ALA A 42 20.75 35.08 3.58
CA ALA A 42 22.13 35.58 3.49
C ALA A 42 22.75 35.67 4.89
N GLY A 43 23.93 35.05 5.08
CA GLY A 43 24.64 35.00 6.35
C GLY A 43 24.26 33.89 7.30
N GLU A 44 23.35 33.00 6.91
CA GLU A 44 23.04 31.77 7.64
C GLU A 44 23.85 30.60 7.14
N ASP A 45 24.17 29.67 8.05
CA ASP A 45 24.75 28.37 7.74
C ASP A 45 23.69 27.31 7.65
N TRP A 46 23.88 26.36 6.75
CA TRP A 46 23.07 25.17 6.64
C TRP A 46 23.92 23.89 6.68
N SER A 47 23.43 22.89 7.36
CA SER A 47 24.03 21.57 7.40
C SER A 47 22.98 20.48 7.25
N CYS A 48 23.36 19.32 6.75
CA CYS A 48 22.53 18.10 6.76
C CYS A 48 23.34 16.93 7.30
N ASP A 49 22.63 15.89 7.72
CA ASP A 49 23.24 14.60 8.08
C ASP A 49 23.87 13.94 6.85
N ALA A 50 24.55 12.81 7.09
CA ALA A 50 25.39 12.17 6.10
C ALA A 50 24.60 11.67 4.87
N ASN A 51 25.16 11.93 3.70
CA ASN A 51 24.87 11.21 2.49
C ASN A 51 25.93 10.13 2.29
N VAL A 52 25.53 8.89 2.09
CA VAL A 52 26.43 7.73 2.09
C VAL A 52 26.56 7.17 0.69
N VAL A 53 27.80 7.02 0.25
CA VAL A 53 28.18 6.29 -0.96
C VAL A 53 29.07 5.14 -0.56
N SER A 54 28.68 3.90 -0.88
CA SER A 54 29.44 2.72 -0.46
C SER A 54 29.48 1.65 -1.55
N PRO A 55 30.66 1.18 -1.97
CA PRO A 55 30.75 -0.02 -2.77
C PRO A 55 30.37 -1.24 -1.94
N TYR A 56 29.78 -2.25 -2.58
CA TYR A 56 29.51 -3.54 -1.97
C TYR A 56 29.66 -4.67 -2.98
N ALA A 57 29.92 -5.87 -2.51
CA ALA A 57 29.93 -7.09 -3.31
C ALA A 57 28.62 -7.88 -3.08
N GLY A 58 28.11 -8.52 -4.13
CA GLY A 58 26.86 -9.30 -4.10
C GLY A 58 25.67 -8.57 -4.70
N THR A 59 24.47 -9.00 -4.30
CA THR A 59 23.22 -8.51 -4.85
C THR A 59 22.71 -7.29 -4.09
N TRP A 60 21.63 -6.67 -4.58
CA TRP A 60 20.95 -5.52 -3.96
C TRP A 60 20.52 -5.77 -2.50
N HIS A 61 20.40 -7.03 -2.07
CA HIS A 61 20.10 -7.38 -0.68
C HIS A 61 21.19 -6.87 0.30
N VAL A 62 22.43 -6.73 -0.17
CA VAL A 62 23.50 -6.12 0.65
C VAL A 62 23.23 -4.64 0.85
N ALA A 63 22.83 -3.93 -0.21
CA ALA A 63 22.45 -2.52 -0.13
C ALA A 63 21.25 -2.33 0.82
N SER A 64 20.21 -3.17 0.70
CA SER A 64 19.07 -3.17 1.62
C SER A 64 19.50 -3.34 3.08
N ARG A 65 20.44 -4.26 3.38
CA ARG A 65 20.96 -4.43 4.75
C ARG A 65 21.80 -3.26 5.25
N ILE A 66 22.55 -2.59 4.36
CA ILE A 66 23.26 -1.34 4.71
C ILE A 66 22.24 -0.28 5.12
N TYR A 67 21.23 -0.10 4.31
CA TYR A 67 20.14 0.84 4.57
C TYR A 67 19.36 0.48 5.85
N ARG A 68 18.95 -0.77 6.02
CA ARG A 68 18.18 -1.23 7.18
C ARG A 68 18.93 -1.01 8.50
N ARG A 69 20.27 -1.20 8.55
CA ARG A 69 21.06 -0.89 9.75
C ARG A 69 20.96 0.58 10.17
N TRP A 70 20.87 1.49 9.22
CA TRP A 70 20.63 2.89 9.54
C TRP A 70 19.17 3.11 9.96
N VAL A 71 18.21 2.53 9.27
CA VAL A 71 16.78 2.57 9.62
C VAL A 71 16.57 2.09 11.06
N ASP A 72 17.18 1.00 11.47
CA ASP A 72 17.07 0.44 12.84
C ASP A 72 17.52 1.42 13.94
N THR A 73 18.22 2.51 13.62
CA THR A 73 18.62 3.54 14.59
C THR A 73 17.47 4.51 14.95
N TRP A 74 16.43 4.56 14.14
CA TRP A 74 15.29 5.47 14.35
C TRP A 74 13.92 4.81 14.14
N TRP A 75 13.85 3.57 13.70
CA TRP A 75 12.62 2.85 13.39
C TRP A 75 11.79 2.61 14.65
N ASP A 76 10.57 3.17 14.65
CA ASP A 76 9.61 3.12 15.77
C ASP A 76 8.29 2.48 15.30
N HIS A 77 8.37 1.27 14.72
CA HIS A 77 7.21 0.54 14.27
C HIS A 77 6.64 -0.31 15.41
N ARG A 78 5.32 -0.17 15.66
CA ARG A 78 4.61 -1.03 16.60
C ARG A 78 4.35 -2.41 15.99
N GLU A 79 4.05 -3.38 16.80
CA GLU A 79 3.56 -4.65 16.29
C GLU A 79 2.20 -4.44 15.59
N THR A 80 2.14 -4.82 14.30
CA THR A 80 0.91 -4.75 13.51
C THR A 80 -0.14 -5.70 14.08
N PRO A 81 -1.41 -5.28 14.20
CA PRO A 81 -2.50 -6.13 14.69
C PRO A 81 -2.54 -7.50 14.03
N MET A 82 -2.72 -8.54 14.85
CA MET A 82 -2.61 -9.92 14.37
C MET A 82 -3.66 -10.25 13.29
N TRP A 83 -4.88 -9.73 13.41
CA TRP A 83 -5.92 -9.93 12.41
C TRP A 83 -5.50 -9.43 11.02
N LEU A 84 -4.80 -8.30 10.97
CA LEU A 84 -4.32 -7.69 9.74
C LEU A 84 -3.16 -8.50 9.15
N ARG A 85 -2.24 -8.97 9.97
CA ARG A 85 -1.15 -9.85 9.54
C ARG A 85 -1.67 -11.17 8.97
N GLN A 86 -2.77 -11.70 9.51
CA GLN A 86 -3.40 -12.96 9.08
C GLN A 86 -4.39 -12.81 7.92
N MET A 87 -4.71 -11.58 7.50
CA MET A 87 -5.64 -11.30 6.41
C MET A 87 -5.13 -11.86 5.07
N ASN A 88 -5.95 -12.62 4.36
CA ASN A 88 -5.63 -13.19 3.05
C ASN A 88 -5.73 -12.14 1.92
N SER A 89 -6.83 -11.39 1.94
CA SER A 89 -7.24 -10.39 0.96
C SER A 89 -8.32 -9.50 1.58
N TRP A 90 -8.64 -8.40 0.93
CA TRP A 90 -9.82 -7.61 1.22
C TRP A 90 -10.63 -7.30 -0.03
N GLN A 91 -11.90 -6.99 0.16
CA GLN A 91 -12.74 -6.41 -0.87
C GLN A 91 -12.67 -4.89 -0.76
N ARG A 92 -12.21 -4.20 -1.80
CA ARG A 92 -12.26 -2.75 -1.88
C ARG A 92 -13.53 -2.33 -2.61
N VAL A 93 -14.47 -1.76 -1.88
CA VAL A 93 -15.80 -1.43 -2.39
C VAL A 93 -16.10 0.06 -2.30
N ILE A 94 -16.80 0.58 -3.28
CA ILE A 94 -17.32 1.96 -3.32
C ILE A 94 -18.83 1.89 -3.19
N PHE A 95 -19.39 2.46 -2.11
CA PHE A 95 -20.83 2.46 -1.91
C PHE A 95 -21.52 3.45 -2.83
N LYS A 96 -21.09 4.71 -2.79
CA LYS A 96 -21.60 5.75 -3.68
C LYS A 96 -20.45 6.28 -4.53
N HIS A 97 -20.60 6.19 -5.83
CA HIS A 97 -19.60 6.62 -6.79
C HIS A 97 -19.55 8.14 -6.97
N GLN A 98 -18.47 8.67 -7.60
CA GLN A 98 -18.24 10.11 -7.80
C GLN A 98 -19.38 10.84 -8.52
N TYR A 99 -20.12 10.17 -9.38
CA TYR A 99 -21.28 10.79 -10.07
C TYR A 99 -22.64 10.52 -9.40
N GLY A 100 -22.61 10.05 -8.13
CA GLY A 100 -23.79 9.93 -7.27
C GLY A 100 -24.56 8.61 -7.36
N GLU A 101 -24.13 7.67 -8.20
CA GLU A 101 -24.73 6.34 -8.26
C GLU A 101 -24.35 5.51 -7.03
N TYR A 102 -25.34 4.82 -6.43
CA TYR A 102 -25.11 3.82 -5.41
C TYR A 102 -24.85 2.46 -6.04
N PHE A 103 -23.66 1.89 -5.78
CA PHE A 103 -23.37 0.50 -6.12
C PHE A 103 -23.83 -0.43 -5.03
N PHE A 104 -23.65 -0.01 -3.77
CA PHE A 104 -24.05 -0.74 -2.59
C PHE A 104 -24.68 0.19 -1.56
N ARG A 105 -25.44 -0.42 -0.65
CA ARG A 105 -26.02 0.25 0.51
C ARG A 105 -25.52 -0.39 1.79
N TYR A 106 -25.72 0.23 2.95
CA TYR A 106 -25.22 -0.27 4.22
C TYR A 106 -25.59 -1.73 4.53
N PRO A 107 -26.83 -2.21 4.24
CA PRO A 107 -27.19 -3.62 4.41
C PRO A 107 -26.38 -4.61 3.58
N ASP A 108 -25.81 -4.20 2.44
CA ASP A 108 -25.03 -5.07 1.59
C ASP A 108 -23.75 -5.54 2.27
N LEU A 109 -23.24 -4.81 3.29
CA LEU A 109 -22.09 -5.23 4.09
C LEU A 109 -22.27 -6.64 4.67
N TYR A 110 -23.40 -6.87 5.34
CA TYR A 110 -23.68 -8.16 5.98
C TYR A 110 -24.53 -9.11 5.13
N GLY A 111 -24.93 -8.67 3.95
CA GLY A 111 -25.57 -9.46 2.90
C GLY A 111 -24.56 -9.87 1.81
N HIS A 112 -24.69 -9.27 0.64
CA HIS A 112 -23.95 -9.63 -0.57
C HIS A 112 -22.41 -9.64 -0.38
N LEU A 113 -21.83 -8.60 0.23
CA LEU A 113 -20.37 -8.52 0.42
C LEU A 113 -19.84 -9.61 1.38
N LYS A 114 -20.69 -10.04 2.33
CA LYS A 114 -20.36 -11.16 3.19
C LYS A 114 -20.34 -12.50 2.46
N ASP A 115 -21.21 -12.68 1.48
CA ASP A 115 -21.22 -13.88 0.65
C ASP A 115 -20.01 -13.90 -0.30
N VAL A 116 -19.57 -12.75 -0.79
CA VAL A 116 -18.30 -12.63 -1.54
C VAL A 116 -17.11 -13.02 -0.66
N ASP A 117 -17.02 -12.56 0.59
CA ASP A 117 -15.96 -12.99 1.51
C ASP A 117 -15.85 -14.50 1.62
N LYS A 118 -17.00 -15.17 1.82
CA LYS A 118 -17.06 -16.63 1.90
C LYS A 118 -16.62 -17.28 0.60
N SER A 119 -17.00 -16.71 -0.55
CA SER A 119 -16.70 -17.29 -1.86
C SER A 119 -15.21 -17.29 -2.18
N VAL A 120 -14.46 -16.30 -1.70
CA VAL A 120 -13.00 -16.14 -1.95
C VAL A 120 -12.12 -16.41 -0.73
N ASN A 121 -12.69 -16.86 0.39
CA ASN A 121 -11.98 -17.03 1.66
C ASN A 121 -11.26 -15.72 2.08
N SER A 122 -12.01 -14.61 2.06
CA SER A 122 -11.63 -13.32 2.62
C SER A 122 -12.42 -13.04 3.90
N ASN A 123 -11.99 -12.07 4.67
CA ASN A 123 -12.68 -11.63 5.89
C ASN A 123 -12.53 -10.14 6.14
N ALA A 124 -12.31 -9.35 5.08
CA ALA A 124 -12.12 -7.92 5.23
C ALA A 124 -12.76 -7.13 4.08
N VAL A 125 -13.40 -6.01 4.42
CA VAL A 125 -13.90 -5.01 3.48
C VAL A 125 -13.19 -3.69 3.71
N PHE A 126 -12.68 -3.11 2.64
CA PHE A 126 -12.13 -1.77 2.59
C PHE A 126 -13.14 -0.83 1.94
N LEU A 127 -13.79 0.01 2.76
CA LEU A 127 -15.01 0.74 2.42
C LEU A 127 -14.74 2.19 2.01
N PHE A 128 -15.07 2.51 0.77
CA PHE A 128 -15.01 3.83 0.15
C PHE A 128 -16.42 4.36 -0.15
N GLY A 129 -16.56 5.67 -0.34
CA GLY A 129 -17.81 6.30 -0.80
C GLY A 129 -19.00 6.05 0.12
N TRP A 130 -18.78 5.81 1.40
CA TRP A 130 -19.80 5.46 2.39
C TRP A 130 -20.61 6.68 2.90
N TRP A 131 -20.20 7.90 2.58
CA TRP A 131 -20.81 9.17 3.00
C TRP A 131 -21.74 9.75 1.92
N ALA A 132 -22.54 10.75 2.31
CA ALA A 132 -23.64 11.28 1.50
C ALA A 132 -23.18 11.87 0.14
N GLU A 133 -22.06 12.55 0.11
CA GLU A 133 -21.53 13.15 -1.11
C GLU A 133 -20.94 12.11 -2.07
N GLY A 134 -20.51 10.96 -1.56
CA GLY A 134 -19.90 9.88 -2.34
C GLY A 134 -18.40 10.06 -2.57
N MET A 135 -17.77 9.09 -3.24
CA MET A 135 -16.34 9.02 -3.45
C MET A 135 -15.78 10.31 -4.05
N ASP A 136 -14.66 10.77 -3.50
CA ASP A 136 -13.92 11.98 -3.88
C ASP A 136 -14.73 13.30 -3.83
N HIS A 137 -15.84 13.33 -3.10
CA HIS A 137 -16.64 14.53 -2.90
C HIS A 137 -16.76 14.90 -1.42
N GLY A 138 -16.78 16.20 -1.14
CA GLY A 138 -17.10 16.77 0.17
C GLY A 138 -16.04 16.60 1.25
N ASN A 139 -14.84 16.03 0.94
CA ASN A 139 -13.80 15.91 1.96
C ASN A 139 -13.29 17.29 2.41
N PRO A 140 -13.08 17.47 3.74
CA PRO A 140 -13.10 16.48 4.82
C PRO A 140 -14.43 16.38 5.59
N ASP A 141 -15.54 16.89 5.07
CA ASP A 141 -16.81 16.91 5.81
C ASP A 141 -17.35 15.50 6.09
N TYR A 142 -17.27 14.58 5.10
CA TYR A 142 -17.74 13.21 5.20
C TYR A 142 -19.11 13.11 5.89
N SER A 143 -20.12 13.82 5.33
CA SER A 143 -21.45 13.90 5.93
C SER A 143 -22.11 12.53 6.05
N PRO A 144 -22.86 12.25 7.13
CA PRO A 144 -23.66 11.03 7.20
C PRO A 144 -24.64 10.93 6.02
N ASP A 145 -24.83 9.73 5.51
CA ASP A 145 -25.84 9.51 4.48
C ASP A 145 -27.22 9.26 5.13
N GLU A 146 -27.95 10.33 5.36
CA GLU A 146 -29.27 10.28 6.00
C GLU A 146 -30.30 9.50 5.17
N SER A 147 -30.08 9.37 3.86
CA SER A 147 -30.95 8.54 3.00
C SER A 147 -30.85 7.05 3.31
N GLN A 148 -29.78 6.64 4.00
CA GLN A 148 -29.55 5.27 4.44
C GLN A 148 -29.68 5.12 5.98
N GLY A 149 -30.04 6.17 6.69
CA GLY A 149 -30.19 6.19 8.16
C GLY A 149 -28.97 6.71 8.91
N GLY A 150 -28.07 7.41 8.22
CA GLY A 150 -26.96 8.13 8.83
C GLY A 150 -25.92 7.24 9.53
N ASP A 151 -25.16 7.84 10.43
CA ASP A 151 -24.10 7.16 11.19
C ASP A 151 -24.63 5.98 12.04
N ALA A 152 -25.86 6.05 12.53
CA ALA A 152 -26.44 4.97 13.33
C ALA A 152 -26.63 3.68 12.51
N ALA A 153 -27.16 3.82 11.28
CA ALA A 153 -27.35 2.69 10.38
C ALA A 153 -26.01 2.13 9.86
N LEU A 154 -25.03 2.99 9.59
CA LEU A 154 -23.68 2.54 9.20
C LEU A 154 -23.02 1.77 10.34
N LYS A 155 -23.09 2.27 11.56
CA LYS A 155 -22.54 1.60 12.75
C LYS A 155 -23.17 0.22 12.98
N ASP A 156 -24.49 0.10 12.84
CA ASP A 156 -25.21 -1.18 12.94
C ASP A 156 -24.76 -2.15 11.83
N ALA A 157 -24.62 -1.67 10.60
CA ALA A 157 -24.17 -2.47 9.49
C ALA A 157 -22.72 -2.98 9.68
N ILE A 158 -21.81 -2.13 10.17
CA ILE A 158 -20.44 -2.51 10.51
C ILE A 158 -20.45 -3.59 11.61
N ALA A 159 -21.21 -3.39 12.68
CA ALA A 159 -21.30 -4.36 13.78
C ALA A 159 -21.82 -5.73 13.30
N LYS A 160 -22.85 -5.74 12.43
CA LYS A 160 -23.36 -6.98 11.84
C LYS A 160 -22.36 -7.66 10.92
N TYR A 161 -21.64 -6.88 10.11
CA TYR A 161 -20.58 -7.42 9.23
C TYR A 161 -19.47 -8.09 10.04
N GLN A 162 -19.04 -7.47 11.15
CA GLN A 162 -17.92 -7.93 11.97
C GLN A 162 -18.30 -9.00 13.01
N ALA A 163 -19.57 -9.37 13.13
CA ALA A 163 -20.06 -10.28 14.18
C ALA A 163 -19.42 -11.67 14.17
N ASP A 164 -18.86 -12.12 13.05
CA ASP A 164 -18.18 -13.41 12.91
C ASP A 164 -16.64 -13.31 12.89
N GLY A 165 -16.08 -12.16 13.26
CA GLY A 165 -14.65 -11.89 13.27
C GLY A 165 -14.10 -11.32 11.95
N SER A 166 -14.97 -10.85 11.05
CA SER A 166 -14.55 -10.06 9.89
C SER A 166 -14.15 -8.65 10.29
N HIS A 167 -13.44 -7.96 9.40
CA HIS A 167 -12.86 -6.65 9.67
C HIS A 167 -13.25 -5.61 8.63
N LEU A 168 -13.57 -4.40 9.06
CA LEU A 168 -13.88 -3.28 8.19
C LEU A 168 -12.83 -2.19 8.32
N LEU A 169 -12.27 -1.79 7.16
CA LEU A 169 -11.32 -0.69 7.01
C LEU A 169 -12.05 0.50 6.43
N LEU A 170 -12.01 1.65 7.10
CA LEU A 170 -12.78 2.82 6.70
C LEU A 170 -11.90 3.88 6.06
N TYR A 171 -12.26 4.30 4.85
CA TYR A 171 -11.53 5.25 4.04
C TYR A 171 -11.83 6.70 4.38
N TYR A 172 -10.76 7.52 4.42
CA TYR A 172 -10.80 8.98 4.32
C TYR A 172 -9.66 9.47 3.43
N ASN A 173 -9.78 10.66 2.83
CA ASN A 173 -8.63 11.33 2.22
C ASN A 173 -7.90 12.15 3.27
N GLY A 174 -6.59 11.99 3.36
CA GLY A 174 -5.77 12.64 4.39
C GLY A 174 -5.09 13.94 3.94
N LYS A 175 -5.21 14.29 2.65
CA LYS A 175 -4.47 15.40 2.04
C LYS A 175 -5.38 16.43 1.36
N LEU A 176 -6.40 15.96 0.67
CA LEU A 176 -7.19 16.79 -0.23
C LEU A 176 -8.42 17.38 0.44
N ILE A 177 -8.67 18.65 0.17
CA ILE A 177 -9.82 19.41 0.64
C ILE A 177 -10.64 19.79 -0.59
N ASP A 178 -11.84 19.24 -0.72
CA ASP A 178 -12.76 19.58 -1.81
C ASP A 178 -13.17 21.06 -1.67
N LYS A 179 -12.97 21.85 -2.72
CA LYS A 179 -13.34 23.28 -2.73
C LYS A 179 -14.86 23.49 -2.63
N GLU A 180 -15.64 22.46 -2.91
CA GLU A 180 -17.09 22.45 -2.72
C GLU A 180 -17.53 22.06 -1.31
N SER A 181 -16.61 21.56 -0.45
CA SER A 181 -16.92 21.19 0.94
C SER A 181 -17.33 22.42 1.79
N ARG A 182 -18.11 22.16 2.84
CA ARG A 182 -18.44 23.17 3.84
C ARG A 182 -17.19 23.69 4.55
N PHE A 183 -16.25 22.77 4.83
CA PHE A 183 -14.97 23.12 5.44
C PHE A 183 -14.21 24.15 4.61
N TYR A 184 -14.07 23.94 3.29
CA TYR A 184 -13.40 24.92 2.44
C TYR A 184 -14.19 26.26 2.36
N LYS A 185 -15.50 26.20 2.10
CA LYS A 185 -16.38 27.38 1.97
C LYS A 185 -16.47 28.21 3.25
N SER A 186 -16.18 27.64 4.42
CA SER A 186 -16.07 28.39 5.69
C SER A 186 -14.82 29.24 5.80
N GLY A 187 -13.90 29.13 4.85
CA GLY A 187 -12.57 29.74 4.88
C GLY A 187 -11.52 28.92 5.65
N ALA A 188 -11.89 27.81 6.28
CA ALA A 188 -10.94 26.94 6.98
C ALA A 188 -9.99 26.26 5.98
N GLY A 189 -10.50 25.82 4.84
CA GLY A 189 -9.69 25.18 3.80
C GLY A 189 -8.54 26.07 3.31
N SER A 190 -8.80 27.35 3.02
CA SER A 190 -7.77 28.31 2.60
C SER A 190 -6.72 28.55 3.69
N ARG A 191 -7.11 28.57 4.99
CA ARG A 191 -6.16 28.76 6.08
C ARG A 191 -5.17 27.60 6.22
N VAL A 192 -5.61 26.39 5.96
CA VAL A 192 -4.77 25.18 6.10
C VAL A 192 -4.17 24.71 4.78
N CYS A 193 -4.39 25.44 3.68
CA CYS A 193 -3.88 25.10 2.36
C CYS A 193 -2.39 25.43 2.22
N ARG A 194 -1.66 24.55 1.52
CA ARG A 194 -0.28 24.83 1.07
C ARG A 194 -0.27 25.90 -0.02
N HIS A 195 0.86 26.58 -0.15
CA HIS A 195 1.06 27.56 -1.21
C HIS A 195 2.19 27.12 -2.16
N ASP A 196 2.06 27.47 -3.41
CA ASP A 196 3.09 27.32 -4.41
C ASP A 196 4.10 28.50 -4.36
N ASN A 197 5.10 28.48 -5.23
CA ASN A 197 6.14 29.52 -5.29
C ASN A 197 5.66 30.87 -5.82
N THR A 198 4.41 31.00 -6.23
CA THR A 198 3.78 32.28 -6.59
C THR A 198 3.00 32.88 -5.43
N GLY A 199 2.90 32.18 -4.31
CA GLY A 199 2.07 32.54 -3.15
C GLY A 199 0.61 32.19 -3.31
N SER A 200 0.25 31.44 -4.36
CA SER A 200 -1.11 30.97 -4.60
C SER A 200 -1.35 29.64 -3.87
N GLU A 201 -2.63 29.39 -3.50
CA GLU A 201 -3.02 28.10 -2.94
C GLU A 201 -2.64 26.95 -3.88
N LEU A 202 -2.01 25.90 -3.36
CA LEU A 202 -1.69 24.72 -4.12
C LEU A 202 -2.96 23.88 -4.33
N HIS A 203 -3.29 23.62 -5.59
CA HIS A 203 -4.47 22.84 -5.97
C HIS A 203 -4.09 21.60 -6.77
N GLU A 204 -4.88 20.54 -6.60
CA GLU A 204 -4.90 19.37 -7.48
C GLU A 204 -6.24 19.30 -8.20
N HIS A 205 -6.18 18.94 -9.49
CA HIS A 205 -7.36 18.80 -10.34
C HIS A 205 -7.51 17.34 -10.76
N TYR A 206 -8.65 16.76 -10.43
CA TYR A 206 -8.98 15.42 -10.83
C TYR A 206 -10.11 15.43 -11.84
N ARG A 207 -9.93 14.66 -12.91
CA ARG A 207 -10.94 14.35 -13.90
C ARG A 207 -11.39 12.93 -13.67
N PHE A 208 -12.66 12.74 -13.40
CA PHE A 208 -13.21 11.42 -13.14
C PHE A 208 -13.55 10.74 -14.45
N THR A 209 -12.62 9.89 -14.89
CA THR A 209 -12.84 8.99 -16.02
C THR A 209 -13.06 7.60 -15.45
N GLY A 210 -14.29 7.15 -15.42
CA GLY A 210 -14.59 5.83 -14.86
C GLY A 210 -14.15 4.72 -15.79
N MET A 211 -13.29 3.83 -15.34
CA MET A 211 -13.26 2.50 -15.94
C MET A 211 -14.63 1.86 -15.76
N GLY A 212 -15.15 1.23 -16.82
CA GLY A 212 -16.52 0.70 -16.83
C GLY A 212 -17.61 1.74 -17.15
N THR A 213 -17.28 3.03 -17.34
CA THR A 213 -18.18 3.98 -17.95
C THR A 213 -17.77 4.27 -19.39
N TRP A 214 -18.73 4.29 -20.29
CA TRP A 214 -18.57 4.68 -21.69
C TRP A 214 -18.76 6.19 -21.89
N LEU A 215 -18.96 6.95 -20.80
CA LEU A 215 -19.11 8.40 -20.83
C LEU A 215 -17.77 9.14 -20.91
N GLY A 216 -16.64 8.44 -20.77
CA GLY A 216 -15.33 9.05 -20.73
C GLY A 216 -15.14 9.87 -19.46
N GLU A 217 -14.96 11.17 -19.56
CA GLU A 217 -14.96 12.10 -18.44
C GLU A 217 -16.38 12.48 -18.07
N TYR A 218 -16.79 12.30 -16.81
CA TYR A 218 -18.14 12.58 -16.34
C TYR A 218 -18.20 13.62 -15.21
N ASP A 219 -17.09 13.92 -14.56
CA ASP A 219 -16.98 15.00 -13.59
C ASP A 219 -15.51 15.44 -13.43
N ALA A 220 -15.31 16.60 -12.86
CA ALA A 220 -14.00 17.12 -12.49
C ALA A 220 -14.09 17.86 -11.16
N ARG A 221 -13.09 17.68 -10.31
CA ARG A 221 -12.98 18.35 -9.02
C ARG A 221 -11.65 19.04 -8.84
N THR A 222 -11.70 20.16 -8.14
CA THR A 222 -10.52 20.88 -7.68
C THR A 222 -10.42 20.78 -6.18
N PHE A 223 -9.27 20.32 -5.74
CA PHE A 223 -8.95 20.16 -4.33
C PHE A 223 -7.84 21.13 -3.93
N ALA A 224 -7.98 21.77 -2.78
CA ALA A 224 -6.87 22.41 -2.11
C ALA A 224 -6.02 21.34 -1.39
N VAL A 225 -4.70 21.56 -1.35
CA VAL A 225 -3.76 20.61 -0.72
C VAL A 225 -3.44 21.08 0.70
N ALA A 226 -3.74 20.25 1.68
CA ALA A 226 -3.55 20.61 3.08
C ALA A 226 -2.09 20.62 3.52
N LYS A 227 -1.75 21.51 4.47
CA LYS A 227 -0.48 21.53 5.20
C LYS A 227 -0.46 20.47 6.27
N MET A 228 0.43 19.49 6.16
CA MET A 228 0.53 18.40 7.15
C MET A 228 1.03 18.88 8.53
N LYS A 229 1.69 20.04 8.57
CA LYS A 229 2.14 20.67 9.82
C LYS A 229 1.08 21.52 10.51
N ASP A 230 -0.04 21.82 9.85
CA ASP A 230 -1.05 22.74 10.38
C ASP A 230 -1.86 22.09 11.50
N PRO A 231 -1.89 22.70 12.71
CA PRO A 231 -2.63 22.12 13.83
C PRO A 231 -4.15 22.04 13.62
N GLU A 232 -4.74 22.93 12.82
CA GLU A 232 -6.17 22.91 12.49
C GLU A 232 -6.47 21.70 11.58
N TRP A 233 -5.60 21.43 10.58
CA TRP A 233 -5.73 20.23 9.74
C TRP A 233 -5.52 18.96 10.54
N ASN A 234 -4.53 18.93 11.42
CA ASN A 234 -4.29 17.74 12.27
C ASN A 234 -5.50 17.41 13.13
N LYS A 235 -6.21 18.43 13.68
CA LYS A 235 -7.45 18.20 14.43
C LYS A 235 -8.56 17.57 13.56
N VAL A 236 -8.62 17.94 12.28
CA VAL A 236 -9.57 17.32 11.34
C VAL A 236 -9.25 15.81 11.21
N LEU A 237 -7.99 15.45 10.95
CA LEU A 237 -7.59 14.05 10.82
C LEU A 237 -7.83 13.25 12.11
N PHE A 238 -7.60 13.86 13.28
CA PHE A 238 -7.89 13.22 14.57
C PHE A 238 -9.38 12.98 14.78
N ALA A 239 -10.23 13.93 14.38
CA ALA A 239 -11.68 13.76 14.44
C ALA A 239 -12.19 12.67 13.50
N LEU A 240 -11.62 12.54 12.29
CA LEU A 240 -11.94 11.47 11.35
C LEU A 240 -11.52 10.10 11.90
N GLN A 241 -10.36 10.00 12.52
CA GLN A 241 -9.92 8.78 13.19
C GLN A 241 -10.87 8.39 14.35
N ASP A 242 -11.24 9.36 15.19
CA ASP A 242 -12.18 9.14 16.28
C ASP A 242 -13.55 8.66 15.76
N ARG A 243 -14.01 9.23 14.64
CA ARG A 243 -15.26 8.81 14.00
C ARG A 243 -15.18 7.37 13.49
N ALA A 244 -14.10 6.98 12.79
CA ALA A 244 -13.91 5.61 12.35
C ALA A 244 -13.98 4.61 13.51
N TYR A 245 -13.29 4.91 14.60
CA TYR A 245 -13.32 4.10 15.82
C TYR A 245 -14.72 4.02 16.44
N ASN A 246 -15.43 5.15 16.55
CA ASN A 246 -16.76 5.22 17.14
C ASN A 246 -17.83 4.53 16.29
N LEU A 247 -17.64 4.47 14.96
CA LEU A 247 -18.46 3.67 14.05
C LEU A 247 -18.20 2.16 14.20
N GLY A 248 -17.13 1.77 14.90
CA GLY A 248 -16.77 0.38 15.15
C GLY A 248 -15.88 -0.23 14.08
N ALA A 249 -15.28 0.57 13.18
CA ALA A 249 -14.33 0.06 12.18
C ALA A 249 -13.11 -0.57 12.86
N SER A 250 -12.54 -1.62 12.26
CA SER A 250 -11.28 -2.24 12.68
C SER A 250 -10.06 -1.41 12.32
N SER A 251 -10.18 -0.52 11.34
CA SER A 251 -9.09 0.33 10.87
C SER A 251 -9.59 1.64 10.31
N VAL A 252 -8.74 2.66 10.43
CA VAL A 252 -8.83 3.90 9.65
C VAL A 252 -7.75 3.91 8.58
N PHE A 253 -8.12 4.36 7.38
CA PHE A 253 -7.20 4.55 6.26
C PHE A 253 -7.24 6.00 5.80
N PHE A 254 -6.05 6.57 5.61
CA PHE A 254 -5.89 7.90 5.04
C PHE A 254 -5.21 7.84 3.68
N ASP A 255 -5.99 8.15 2.66
CA ASP A 255 -5.52 8.25 1.29
C ASP A 255 -4.49 9.37 1.14
N GLN A 256 -3.47 9.14 0.30
CA GLN A 256 -2.42 10.09 -0.05
C GLN A 256 -1.49 10.54 1.10
N LEU A 257 -1.50 9.88 2.25
CA LEU A 257 -0.58 10.21 3.34
C LEU A 257 0.73 9.42 3.36
N GLY A 258 0.79 8.28 2.70
CA GLY A 258 1.94 7.37 2.79
C GLY A 258 3.10 7.67 1.86
N TYR A 259 3.00 8.63 0.94
CA TYR A 259 4.03 8.92 -0.06
C TYR A 259 4.43 10.40 -0.12
N THR A 260 5.57 10.66 -0.76
CA THR A 260 6.03 12.02 -1.04
C THR A 260 5.28 12.63 -2.21
N GLU A 261 5.10 13.93 -2.18
CA GLU A 261 4.53 14.69 -3.27
C GLU A 261 5.63 15.17 -4.22
N LYS A 262 5.29 15.35 -5.50
CA LYS A 262 6.23 15.90 -6.49
C LYS A 262 6.71 17.30 -6.11
N GLN A 263 5.90 18.05 -5.38
CA GLN A 263 6.22 19.39 -4.88
C GLN A 263 6.08 19.37 -3.36
N SER A 264 7.16 19.09 -2.67
CA SER A 264 7.19 18.95 -1.22
C SER A 264 7.28 20.28 -0.48
N THR A 265 7.86 21.32 -1.10
CA THR A 265 8.02 22.65 -0.49
C THR A 265 6.69 23.38 -0.33
N ASP A 266 6.40 23.84 0.89
CA ASP A 266 5.31 24.78 1.16
C ASP A 266 5.89 26.20 1.20
N TRP A 267 5.42 27.04 0.30
CA TRP A 267 5.91 28.42 0.13
C TRP A 267 5.15 29.45 0.98
N ASP A 268 4.25 29.02 1.87
CA ASP A 268 3.60 29.93 2.81
C ASP A 268 4.57 30.34 3.92
N CYS A 269 5.26 31.42 3.69
CA CYS A 269 6.21 32.06 4.64
C CYS A 269 5.53 33.05 5.59
N SER A 270 4.20 33.17 5.54
CA SER A 270 3.44 34.21 6.27
C SER A 270 3.24 33.93 7.76
N ARG A 271 3.55 32.69 8.23
CA ARG A 271 3.23 32.23 9.60
C ARG A 271 4.49 31.89 10.41
N GLU A 272 4.61 30.66 10.87
CA GLU A 272 5.66 30.23 11.82
C GLU A 272 7.06 30.11 11.19
N TYR A 273 7.14 30.05 9.88
CA TYR A 273 8.38 29.76 9.18
C TYR A 273 8.75 30.92 8.25
N PRO A 274 9.87 31.59 8.51
CA PRO A 274 10.34 32.71 7.67
C PRO A 274 10.90 32.26 6.31
N VAL A 275 11.11 30.95 6.12
CA VAL A 275 11.61 30.34 4.88
C VAL A 275 10.63 29.27 4.40
N PRO A 276 10.63 28.93 3.10
CA PRO A 276 9.82 27.83 2.58
C PRO A 276 10.09 26.52 3.33
N ASP A 277 9.02 25.78 3.65
CA ASP A 277 9.12 24.56 4.43
C ASP A 277 9.47 23.35 3.54
N VAL A 278 10.59 22.71 3.83
CA VAL A 278 11.09 21.51 3.14
C VAL A 278 11.08 20.27 4.06
N PHE A 279 10.40 20.35 5.18
CA PHE A 279 10.25 19.25 6.14
C PHE A 279 8.90 18.56 6.03
N GLY A 280 8.32 18.49 4.82
CA GLY A 280 7.01 17.90 4.59
C GLY A 280 6.93 16.44 5.07
N ILE A 281 7.96 15.64 4.81
CA ILE A 281 8.02 14.23 5.27
C ILE A 281 8.13 14.14 6.79
N ALA A 282 9.02 14.93 7.41
CA ALA A 282 9.18 14.94 8.87
C ALA A 282 7.87 15.33 9.59
N LYS A 283 7.17 16.34 9.09
CA LYS A 283 5.88 16.80 9.66
C LYS A 283 4.77 15.77 9.48
N ARG A 284 4.73 15.12 8.33
CA ARG A 284 3.78 14.03 8.05
C ARG A 284 4.06 12.82 8.93
N ALA A 285 5.32 12.46 9.13
CA ALA A 285 5.74 11.41 10.05
C ALA A 285 5.27 11.70 11.48
N GLN A 286 5.47 12.93 11.97
CA GLN A 286 5.02 13.34 13.29
C GLN A 286 3.48 13.26 13.45
N MET A 287 2.74 13.65 12.43
CA MET A 287 1.28 13.56 12.40
C MET A 287 0.82 12.09 12.41
N LEU A 288 1.39 11.23 11.55
CA LEU A 288 1.10 9.79 11.52
C LEU A 288 1.46 9.11 12.86
N LYS A 289 2.60 9.49 13.47
CA LYS A 289 2.95 9.03 14.81
C LYS A 289 1.88 9.39 15.83
N THR A 290 1.39 10.62 15.81
CA THR A 290 0.32 11.04 16.72
C THR A 290 -0.97 10.26 16.50
N LEU A 291 -1.38 10.04 15.24
CA LEU A 291 -2.55 9.21 14.91
C LEU A 291 -2.40 7.79 15.45
N ARG A 292 -1.24 7.15 15.25
CA ARG A 292 -0.96 5.82 15.79
C ARG A 292 -1.04 5.78 17.32
N ASP A 293 -0.33 6.70 17.98
CA ASP A 293 -0.16 6.68 19.42
C ASP A 293 -1.47 6.96 20.17
N ARG A 294 -2.39 7.73 19.58
CA ARG A 294 -3.74 7.99 20.16
C ARG A 294 -4.53 6.73 20.49
N TYR A 295 -4.29 5.63 19.77
CA TYR A 295 -5.03 4.38 19.91
C TYR A 295 -4.18 3.21 20.39
N SER A 296 -2.86 3.35 20.49
CA SER A 296 -1.94 2.25 20.80
C SER A 296 -2.25 1.54 22.13
N GLU A 297 -2.67 2.28 23.16
CA GLU A 297 -2.98 1.68 24.45
C GLU A 297 -4.46 1.30 24.60
N LYS A 298 -5.38 2.20 24.20
CA LYS A 298 -6.82 1.99 24.41
C LYS A 298 -7.48 1.03 23.44
N ALA A 299 -6.90 0.84 22.26
CA ALA A 299 -7.39 -0.04 21.22
C ALA A 299 -6.22 -0.54 20.32
N PRO A 300 -5.34 -1.41 20.85
CA PRO A 300 -4.15 -1.87 20.13
C PRO A 300 -4.46 -2.60 18.80
N GLU A 301 -5.67 -3.18 18.72
CA GLU A 301 -6.13 -3.86 17.50
C GLU A 301 -6.71 -2.90 16.44
N PHE A 302 -6.85 -1.59 16.74
CA PHE A 302 -7.31 -0.61 15.77
C PHE A 302 -6.16 -0.18 14.88
N ALA A 303 -6.22 -0.58 13.60
CA ALA A 303 -5.13 -0.38 12.65
C ALA A 303 -5.16 1.02 12.01
N LEU A 304 -3.99 1.47 11.58
CA LEU A 304 -3.79 2.69 10.80
C LEU A 304 -3.15 2.35 9.44
N GLY A 305 -3.81 2.70 8.35
CA GLY A 305 -3.31 2.51 7.00
C GLY A 305 -3.14 3.83 6.24
N ALA A 306 -2.30 3.81 5.21
CA ALA A 306 -2.15 4.92 4.28
C ALA A 306 -1.94 4.45 2.85
N GLU A 307 -2.35 5.28 1.87
CA GLU A 307 -2.05 4.99 0.47
C GLU A 307 -0.58 5.24 0.17
N GLY A 308 0.03 4.29 -0.52
CA GLY A 308 1.47 4.31 -0.81
C GLY A 308 2.28 4.24 0.48
N THR A 309 3.58 4.16 0.35
CA THR A 309 4.43 4.35 1.52
C THR A 309 5.85 4.71 1.09
N VAL A 310 6.48 5.56 1.90
CA VAL A 310 7.92 5.77 1.91
C VAL A 310 8.45 5.32 3.27
N ASP A 311 9.73 5.05 3.33
CA ASP A 311 10.42 4.49 4.49
C ASP A 311 10.09 5.18 5.82
N VAL A 312 10.25 6.50 5.89
CA VAL A 312 10.03 7.28 7.11
C VAL A 312 8.57 7.24 7.57
N LEU A 313 7.61 7.24 6.65
CA LEU A 313 6.18 7.24 6.98
C LEU A 313 5.69 5.83 7.33
N ALA A 314 6.29 4.81 6.74
CA ALA A 314 5.92 3.41 6.92
C ALA A 314 6.00 2.95 8.38
N GLN A 315 6.94 3.49 9.16
CA GLN A 315 7.08 3.12 10.57
C GLN A 315 5.83 3.39 11.43
N TYR A 316 4.94 4.25 10.97
CA TYR A 316 3.73 4.62 11.71
C TYR A 316 2.44 4.05 11.11
N CYS A 317 2.55 3.28 10.02
CA CYS A 317 1.42 2.61 9.37
C CYS A 317 1.48 1.11 9.61
N ASP A 318 0.35 0.47 9.87
CA ASP A 318 0.25 -0.99 10.01
C ASP A 318 0.19 -1.68 8.65
N TYR A 319 -0.35 -0.99 7.64
CA TYR A 319 -0.46 -1.48 6.26
C TYR A 319 -0.43 -0.34 5.26
N THR A 320 -0.12 -0.70 4.04
CA THR A 320 -0.16 0.20 2.89
C THR A 320 -0.97 -0.40 1.75
N HIS A 321 -1.62 0.48 1.00
CA HIS A 321 -2.41 0.16 -0.19
C HIS A 321 -1.85 0.89 -1.41
N GLY A 322 -1.82 0.22 -2.55
CA GLY A 322 -1.52 0.88 -3.81
C GLY A 322 -0.20 0.52 -4.47
N TYR A 323 0.45 -0.55 -4.04
CA TYR A 323 1.58 -1.10 -4.79
C TYR A 323 1.11 -2.25 -5.67
N PRO A 324 1.00 -2.04 -7.00
CA PRO A 324 0.73 -3.16 -7.91
C PRO A 324 1.86 -4.17 -7.84
N ALA A 325 1.55 -5.41 -8.20
CA ALA A 325 2.56 -6.44 -8.40
C ALA A 325 3.67 -5.91 -9.31
N ASN A 326 4.90 -6.34 -9.07
CA ASN A 326 6.06 -5.90 -9.81
C ASN A 326 5.88 -6.19 -11.32
N ASP A 327 5.62 -5.15 -12.12
CA ASP A 327 5.52 -5.26 -13.57
C ASP A 327 6.88 -5.21 -14.27
N GLY A 328 7.96 -5.13 -13.48
CA GLY A 328 9.34 -5.11 -13.95
C GLY A 328 9.79 -3.81 -14.60
N LYS A 329 8.96 -2.75 -14.60
CA LYS A 329 9.26 -1.53 -15.34
C LYS A 329 9.53 -0.31 -14.47
N GLU A 330 8.73 -0.07 -13.45
CA GLU A 330 8.78 1.20 -12.71
C GLU A 330 8.90 1.05 -11.20
N ARG A 331 8.62 -0.14 -10.65
CA ARG A 331 8.60 -0.36 -9.20
C ARG A 331 9.37 -1.61 -8.84
N PHE A 332 10.25 -1.48 -7.88
CA PHE A 332 11.02 -2.58 -7.33
C PHE A 332 10.48 -2.93 -5.94
N MET A 333 9.31 -3.52 -5.94
CA MET A 333 8.56 -3.84 -4.73
C MET A 333 9.30 -4.79 -3.79
N ASN A 334 10.02 -5.76 -4.36
CA ASN A 334 10.84 -6.71 -3.61
C ASN A 334 11.86 -6.02 -2.69
N PHE A 335 12.46 -4.91 -3.14
CA PHE A 335 13.40 -4.15 -2.31
C PHE A 335 12.70 -3.62 -1.06
N PHE A 336 11.53 -2.99 -1.22
CA PHE A 336 10.79 -2.43 -0.09
C PHE A 336 10.25 -3.55 0.81
N ARG A 337 9.66 -4.60 0.23
CA ARG A 337 9.13 -5.75 0.95
C ARG A 337 10.20 -6.51 1.76
N TYR A 338 11.41 -6.64 1.21
CA TYR A 338 12.55 -7.26 1.89
C TYR A 338 13.12 -6.37 3.01
N THR A 339 13.14 -5.05 2.78
CA THR A 339 13.71 -4.07 3.74
C THR A 339 12.79 -3.85 4.93
N PHE A 340 11.47 -3.85 4.71
CA PHE A 340 10.44 -3.58 5.73
C PHE A 340 9.44 -4.75 5.85
N PRO A 341 9.89 -5.91 6.32
CA PRO A 341 9.06 -7.12 6.37
C PRO A 341 7.93 -7.04 7.39
N GLU A 342 7.94 -6.07 8.30
CA GLU A 342 6.95 -5.85 9.34
C GLU A 342 5.61 -5.35 8.78
N LEU A 343 5.64 -4.66 7.63
CA LEU A 343 4.47 -4.04 7.04
C LEU A 343 3.61 -5.05 6.28
N VAL A 344 2.31 -4.85 6.32
CA VAL A 344 1.37 -5.53 5.42
C VAL A 344 1.20 -4.70 4.14
N PHE A 345 1.52 -5.34 3.02
CA PHE A 345 1.39 -4.76 1.68
C PHE A 345 0.23 -5.40 0.94
N THR A 346 -0.51 -4.58 0.18
CA THR A 346 -1.54 -5.07 -0.71
C THR A 346 -1.22 -4.71 -2.15
N ASP A 347 -1.64 -5.57 -3.07
CA ASP A 347 -1.59 -5.23 -4.49
C ASP A 347 -2.68 -4.20 -4.84
N ARG A 348 -2.70 -3.80 -6.09
CA ARG A 348 -3.73 -2.95 -6.67
C ARG A 348 -3.72 -3.14 -8.18
N GLY A 349 -4.51 -4.01 -8.70
CA GLY A 349 -4.43 -4.19 -10.15
C GLY A 349 -5.44 -5.12 -10.78
N GLN A 350 -5.99 -6.06 -10.05
CA GLN A 350 -6.94 -7.01 -10.64
C GLN A 350 -8.36 -6.46 -10.61
N ARG A 351 -8.92 -6.19 -11.79
CA ARG A 351 -10.24 -5.56 -11.97
C ARG A 351 -11.20 -6.34 -12.83
N ASP A 352 -10.72 -7.39 -13.50
CA ASP A 352 -11.47 -8.24 -14.42
C ASP A 352 -10.82 -9.63 -14.51
N ASP A 353 -11.29 -10.47 -15.43
CA ASP A 353 -10.73 -11.81 -15.68
C ASP A 353 -9.48 -11.81 -16.58
N ASN A 354 -8.90 -10.63 -16.92
CA ASN A 354 -7.69 -10.57 -17.74
C ASN A 354 -6.44 -10.82 -16.90
N ASP A 355 -5.51 -11.61 -17.43
CA ASP A 355 -4.20 -11.90 -16.81
C ASP A 355 -4.28 -12.37 -15.33
N VAL A 356 -5.40 -12.93 -14.88
CA VAL A 356 -5.67 -13.32 -13.48
C VAL A 356 -4.53 -14.14 -12.89
N TYR A 357 -4.15 -15.22 -13.57
CA TYR A 357 -3.12 -16.14 -13.06
C TYR A 357 -1.79 -15.44 -12.88
N TRP A 358 -1.42 -14.58 -13.84
CA TRP A 358 -0.17 -13.83 -13.78
C TRP A 358 -0.16 -12.83 -12.61
N HIS A 359 -1.23 -12.05 -12.45
CA HIS A 359 -1.33 -11.04 -11.40
C HIS A 359 -1.39 -11.68 -10.00
N VAL A 360 -2.27 -12.65 -9.80
CA VAL A 360 -2.47 -13.27 -8.48
C VAL A 360 -1.23 -14.06 -8.05
N ASN A 361 -0.54 -14.72 -8.99
CA ASN A 361 0.73 -15.39 -8.71
C ASN A 361 1.82 -14.39 -8.30
N ASN A 362 1.95 -13.25 -9.00
CA ASN A 362 2.92 -12.21 -8.63
C ASN A 362 2.63 -11.65 -7.24
N THR A 363 1.37 -11.41 -6.91
CA THR A 363 0.96 -10.95 -5.57
C THR A 363 1.41 -11.93 -4.49
N LEU A 364 1.24 -13.24 -4.72
CA LEU A 364 1.69 -14.27 -3.79
C LEU A 364 3.24 -14.36 -3.74
N LEU A 365 3.92 -14.34 -4.89
CA LEU A 365 5.38 -14.33 -4.96
C LEU A 365 5.98 -13.16 -4.20
N ASP A 366 5.40 -11.97 -4.31
CA ASP A 366 5.89 -10.76 -3.65
C ASP A 366 5.40 -10.64 -2.18
N GLY A 367 4.67 -11.63 -1.67
CA GLY A 367 4.18 -11.64 -0.29
C GLY A 367 3.18 -10.54 0.03
N GLN A 368 2.41 -10.10 -0.97
CA GLN A 368 1.37 -9.10 -0.82
C GLN A 368 0.00 -9.73 -0.54
N ARG A 369 -0.95 -8.91 -0.07
CA ARG A 369 -2.37 -9.27 0.04
C ARG A 369 -3.10 -8.86 -1.23
N ASN A 370 -4.07 -9.67 -1.67
CA ASN A 370 -4.85 -9.32 -2.84
C ASN A 370 -5.91 -8.26 -2.50
N ASP A 371 -5.98 -7.24 -3.33
CA ASP A 371 -7.01 -6.21 -3.33
C ASP A 371 -8.06 -6.55 -4.41
N ILE A 372 -9.26 -6.89 -3.99
CA ILE A 372 -10.37 -7.20 -4.89
C ILE A 372 -11.01 -5.88 -5.31
N GLU A 373 -10.59 -5.35 -6.46
CA GLU A 373 -10.99 -4.01 -6.95
C GLU A 373 -12.12 -4.04 -8.00
N ILE A 374 -12.79 -5.15 -8.21
CA ILE A 374 -13.81 -5.34 -9.26
C ILE A 374 -14.90 -4.27 -9.19
N TYR A 375 -15.39 -3.98 -7.99
CA TYR A 375 -16.47 -3.02 -7.77
C TYR A 375 -16.19 -1.58 -8.25
N ARG A 376 -14.93 -1.23 -8.41
CA ARG A 376 -14.56 0.09 -8.97
C ARG A 376 -14.92 0.21 -10.43
N CYS A 377 -15.00 -0.91 -11.15
CA CYS A 377 -15.35 -0.97 -12.56
C CYS A 377 -16.84 -1.28 -12.79
N ARG A 378 -17.67 -1.24 -11.74
CA ARG A 378 -19.09 -1.61 -11.72
C ARG A 378 -19.40 -3.09 -11.90
N ASP A 379 -18.39 -3.92 -12.08
CA ASP A 379 -18.57 -5.37 -12.13
C ASP A 379 -18.66 -5.95 -10.72
N LEU A 380 -19.25 -7.09 -10.60
CA LEU A 380 -19.29 -7.90 -9.40
C LEU A 380 -18.28 -9.04 -9.54
N ILE A 381 -17.80 -9.58 -8.41
CA ILE A 381 -16.87 -10.71 -8.48
C ILE A 381 -17.51 -11.93 -9.16
N ASP A 382 -18.83 -12.06 -9.11
CA ASP A 382 -19.58 -13.12 -9.78
C ASP A 382 -19.51 -13.00 -11.31
N ASP A 383 -19.26 -11.80 -11.84
CA ASP A 383 -19.02 -11.54 -13.26
C ASP A 383 -17.57 -11.83 -13.68
N THR A 384 -16.71 -12.21 -12.72
CA THR A 384 -15.31 -12.56 -12.91
C THR A 384 -14.99 -13.94 -12.34
N PRO A 385 -15.60 -15.02 -12.90
CA PRO A 385 -15.50 -16.37 -12.33
C PRO A 385 -14.08 -16.95 -12.34
N VAL A 386 -13.22 -16.53 -13.26
CA VAL A 386 -11.82 -17.01 -13.30
C VAL A 386 -11.07 -16.41 -12.11
N TYR A 387 -11.22 -15.09 -11.87
CA TYR A 387 -10.59 -14.42 -10.74
C TYR A 387 -11.12 -14.96 -9.41
N GLN A 388 -12.44 -15.06 -9.24
CA GLN A 388 -13.07 -15.57 -8.04
C GLN A 388 -12.54 -16.97 -7.66
N ASN A 389 -12.57 -17.90 -8.63
CA ASN A 389 -12.13 -19.28 -8.39
C ASN A 389 -10.64 -19.38 -8.09
N TYR A 390 -9.81 -18.63 -8.81
CA TYR A 390 -8.35 -18.70 -8.62
C TYR A 390 -7.93 -18.04 -7.31
N LEU A 391 -8.49 -16.86 -6.99
CA LEU A 391 -8.24 -16.18 -5.73
C LEU A 391 -8.64 -17.05 -4.53
N ARG A 392 -9.80 -17.77 -4.62
CA ARG A 392 -10.21 -18.69 -3.57
C ARG A 392 -9.12 -19.74 -3.29
N GLN A 393 -8.60 -20.38 -4.33
CA GLN A 393 -7.57 -21.41 -4.19
C GLN A 393 -6.27 -20.82 -3.58
N VAL A 394 -5.86 -19.63 -4.01
CA VAL A 394 -4.68 -18.95 -3.44
C VAL A 394 -4.89 -18.58 -1.98
N ASN A 395 -6.06 -18.08 -1.61
CA ASN A 395 -6.39 -17.74 -0.23
C ASN A 395 -6.49 -18.99 0.66
N ASP A 396 -6.95 -20.12 0.14
CA ASP A 396 -6.94 -21.40 0.86
C ASP A 396 -5.49 -21.87 1.12
N ILE A 397 -4.57 -21.70 0.16
CA ILE A 397 -3.13 -21.98 0.35
C ILE A 397 -2.52 -21.03 1.39
N LYS A 398 -2.83 -19.72 1.33
CA LYS A 398 -2.39 -18.74 2.34
C LYS A 398 -2.87 -19.13 3.74
N SER A 399 -4.12 -19.57 3.85
CA SER A 399 -4.69 -20.02 5.13
C SER A 399 -4.03 -21.31 5.63
N LYS A 400 -3.74 -22.27 4.74
CA LYS A 400 -3.07 -23.53 5.08
C LYS A 400 -1.64 -23.30 5.58
N TYR A 401 -0.90 -22.39 4.96
CA TYR A 401 0.50 -22.10 5.28
C TYR A 401 0.67 -20.69 5.85
N ARG A 402 -0.26 -20.30 6.71
CA ARG A 402 -0.35 -18.95 7.31
C ARG A 402 0.93 -18.55 8.00
N ASP A 403 1.53 -19.43 8.79
CA ASP A 403 2.70 -19.13 9.60
C ASP A 403 3.93 -18.79 8.73
N GLU A 404 3.99 -19.30 7.52
CA GLU A 404 5.05 -19.02 6.57
C GLU A 404 4.67 -17.85 5.64
N LEU A 405 3.52 -17.95 4.95
CA LEU A 405 3.16 -17.02 3.87
C LEU A 405 2.66 -15.65 4.35
N LEU A 406 1.98 -15.60 5.51
CA LEU A 406 1.39 -14.37 6.03
C LEU A 406 2.17 -13.81 7.22
N LEU A 407 2.63 -14.67 8.15
CA LEU A 407 3.35 -14.27 9.36
C LEU A 407 4.86 -14.40 9.21
N GLY A 408 5.34 -15.21 8.27
CA GLY A 408 6.76 -15.40 8.00
C GLY A 408 7.40 -14.18 7.35
N ARG A 409 8.72 -14.07 7.55
CA ARG A 409 9.52 -13.01 6.94
C ARG A 409 9.74 -13.29 5.46
N TYR A 410 9.35 -12.34 4.61
CA TYR A 410 9.70 -12.36 3.20
C TYR A 410 11.24 -12.30 3.02
N ASN A 411 11.80 -13.24 2.28
CA ASN A 411 13.25 -13.39 2.12
C ASN A 411 13.70 -13.37 0.65
N ASP A 412 12.79 -13.04 -0.27
CA ASP A 412 13.02 -12.95 -1.70
C ASP A 412 13.66 -14.24 -2.26
N VAL A 413 14.70 -14.13 -3.07
CA VAL A 413 15.44 -15.25 -3.68
C VAL A 413 16.49 -15.88 -2.77
N LEU A 414 16.51 -15.55 -1.50
CA LEU A 414 17.54 -16.02 -0.56
C LEU A 414 17.06 -17.26 0.22
N GLY A 415 18.05 -18.02 0.75
CA GLY A 415 17.81 -19.14 1.65
C GLY A 415 17.35 -20.45 0.98
N PHE A 416 17.34 -20.51 -0.34
CA PHE A 416 17.07 -21.73 -1.10
C PHE A 416 17.87 -21.76 -2.40
N SER A 417 17.91 -22.89 -3.06
CA SER A 417 18.44 -23.03 -4.42
C SER A 417 17.32 -23.39 -5.40
N ASN A 418 17.35 -22.76 -6.58
CA ASN A 418 16.47 -23.01 -7.71
C ASN A 418 17.34 -23.35 -8.92
N SER A 419 17.22 -24.57 -9.45
CA SER A 419 18.08 -25.06 -10.53
C SER A 419 17.77 -24.47 -11.91
N ASN A 420 16.61 -23.81 -12.06
CA ASN A 420 16.20 -23.20 -13.33
C ASN A 420 15.64 -21.79 -13.11
N PRO A 421 16.36 -20.74 -13.50
CA PRO A 421 15.94 -19.36 -13.31
C PRO A 421 14.71 -18.94 -14.15
N ALA A 422 14.25 -19.80 -15.08
CA ALA A 422 13.00 -19.57 -15.78
C ALA A 422 11.74 -19.83 -14.91
N ALA A 423 11.91 -20.47 -13.75
CA ALA A 423 10.88 -20.54 -12.72
C ALA A 423 11.10 -19.40 -11.72
N ASP A 424 10.13 -18.51 -11.60
CA ASP A 424 10.15 -17.49 -10.55
C ASP A 424 9.95 -18.13 -9.18
N ALA A 425 10.80 -17.80 -8.21
CA ALA A 425 10.70 -18.38 -6.89
C ALA A 425 11.02 -17.37 -5.79
N ARG A 426 10.28 -17.45 -4.68
CA ARG A 426 10.48 -16.61 -3.49
C ARG A 426 10.34 -17.44 -2.22
N SER A 427 11.13 -17.11 -1.20
CA SER A 427 11.07 -17.77 0.09
C SER A 427 10.47 -16.91 1.19
N PHE A 428 9.83 -17.57 2.13
CA PHE A 428 9.21 -16.99 3.33
C PHE A 428 9.66 -17.80 4.53
N VAL A 429 10.25 -17.14 5.50
CA VAL A 429 10.88 -17.79 6.65
C VAL A 429 9.97 -17.66 7.86
N GLY A 430 9.27 -18.72 8.18
CA GLY A 430 8.53 -18.88 9.43
C GLY A 430 9.44 -19.33 10.58
N GLU A 431 8.86 -19.48 11.76
CA GLU A 431 9.60 -19.87 12.96
C GLU A 431 10.25 -21.26 12.83
N LYS A 432 9.48 -22.26 12.39
CA LYS A 432 9.91 -23.66 12.29
C LYS A 432 10.12 -24.13 10.86
N ARG A 433 9.46 -23.50 9.92
CA ARG A 433 9.40 -23.94 8.52
C ARG A 433 9.73 -22.78 7.57
N ILE A 434 10.08 -23.14 6.37
CA ILE A 434 10.32 -22.21 5.26
C ILE A 434 9.37 -22.60 4.13
N ALA A 435 8.58 -21.64 3.63
CA ALA A 435 7.84 -21.82 2.40
C ALA A 435 8.68 -21.28 1.23
N VAL A 436 8.67 -22.03 0.12
CA VAL A 436 9.18 -21.55 -1.17
C VAL A 436 8.03 -21.58 -2.16
N VAL A 437 7.61 -20.40 -2.62
CA VAL A 437 6.61 -20.26 -3.69
C VAL A 437 7.36 -20.30 -5.01
N VAL A 438 6.91 -21.14 -5.94
CA VAL A 438 7.52 -21.32 -7.26
C VAL A 438 6.44 -21.21 -8.33
N ALA A 439 6.61 -20.38 -9.34
CA ALA A 439 5.66 -20.19 -10.41
C ALA A 439 6.33 -20.09 -11.78
N ASN A 440 5.60 -20.47 -12.82
CA ASN A 440 5.99 -20.20 -14.19
C ASN A 440 5.24 -18.97 -14.71
N GLN A 441 5.85 -17.80 -14.58
CA GLN A 441 5.28 -16.52 -15.00
C GLN A 441 5.56 -16.17 -16.47
N ASN A 442 6.05 -17.14 -17.26
CA ASN A 442 6.34 -16.91 -18.66
C ASN A 442 5.05 -16.73 -19.47
N ARG A 443 4.91 -15.58 -20.11
CA ARG A 443 3.75 -15.28 -20.99
C ARG A 443 3.73 -16.11 -22.27
N LYS A 444 4.84 -16.76 -22.62
CA LYS A 444 4.89 -17.73 -23.73
C LYS A 444 4.62 -19.13 -23.16
N ALA A 445 3.70 -19.83 -23.77
CA ALA A 445 3.41 -21.23 -23.39
C ALA A 445 4.68 -22.08 -23.44
N SER A 446 5.25 -22.39 -22.30
CA SER A 446 6.44 -23.22 -22.16
C SER A 446 6.37 -23.94 -20.80
N ALA A 447 6.64 -25.22 -20.79
CA ALA A 447 6.80 -25.95 -19.53
C ALA A 447 8.18 -25.66 -18.94
N VAL A 448 8.20 -25.47 -17.62
CA VAL A 448 9.43 -25.26 -16.84
C VAL A 448 9.59 -26.41 -15.85
N LYS A 449 10.79 -26.98 -15.79
CA LYS A 449 11.17 -27.96 -14.77
C LYS A 449 12.32 -27.41 -13.96
N THR A 450 12.17 -27.44 -12.65
CA THR A 450 13.21 -26.99 -11.71
C THR A 450 13.34 -27.95 -10.54
N ARG A 451 14.46 -27.87 -9.83
CA ARG A 451 14.63 -28.48 -8.50
C ARG A 451 14.80 -27.33 -7.49
N VAL A 452 13.99 -27.38 -6.44
CA VAL A 452 14.08 -26.46 -5.29
C VAL A 452 14.60 -27.22 -4.10
N ASN A 453 15.59 -26.64 -3.42
CA ASN A 453 16.17 -27.19 -2.21
C ASN A 453 16.44 -26.08 -1.18
N VAL A 454 16.27 -26.38 0.09
CA VAL A 454 16.66 -25.54 1.23
C VAL A 454 17.71 -26.32 2.02
N ASP A 455 18.91 -25.77 2.12
CA ASP A 455 20.04 -26.44 2.76
C ASP A 455 19.75 -26.71 4.24
N GLY A 456 19.97 -27.94 4.66
CA GLY A 456 19.73 -28.35 6.05
C GLY A 456 18.24 -28.59 6.40
N ALA A 457 17.32 -28.42 5.46
CA ALA A 457 15.89 -28.62 5.71
C ALA A 457 15.30 -29.71 4.80
N LYS A 458 14.20 -30.34 5.24
CA LYS A 458 13.52 -31.41 4.53
C LYS A 458 12.18 -30.91 3.97
N LEU A 459 11.89 -31.23 2.70
CA LEU A 459 10.56 -31.02 2.13
C LEU A 459 9.54 -31.92 2.83
N VAL A 460 8.54 -31.34 3.50
CA VAL A 460 7.56 -32.07 4.32
C VAL A 460 6.13 -31.96 3.79
N ASP A 461 5.79 -30.86 3.09
CA ASP A 461 4.45 -30.66 2.52
C ASP A 461 4.51 -29.76 1.27
N TRP A 462 3.46 -29.75 0.46
CA TRP A 462 3.30 -28.83 -0.67
C TRP A 462 1.82 -28.68 -1.06
N SER A 463 1.53 -27.59 -1.76
CA SER A 463 0.27 -27.37 -2.48
C SER A 463 0.58 -26.88 -3.90
N VAL A 464 -0.32 -27.15 -4.84
CA VAL A 464 -0.15 -26.82 -6.25
C VAL A 464 -1.40 -26.16 -6.80
N LEU A 465 -1.24 -25.29 -7.79
CA LEU A 465 -2.30 -24.70 -8.60
C LEU A 465 -2.00 -24.96 -10.08
N GLY A 466 -3.08 -25.13 -10.87
CA GLY A 466 -2.98 -25.53 -12.26
C GLY A 466 -2.61 -27.01 -12.39
N ASN A 467 -1.70 -27.33 -13.29
CA ASN A 467 -1.22 -28.70 -13.58
C ASN A 467 0.20 -28.94 -13.01
N ALA A 468 0.59 -28.18 -12.00
CA ALA A 468 1.91 -28.33 -11.39
C ALA A 468 2.10 -29.70 -10.74
N GLU A 469 3.28 -30.28 -10.89
CA GLU A 469 3.67 -31.54 -10.27
C GLU A 469 4.87 -31.31 -9.34
N VAL A 470 4.81 -31.87 -8.13
CA VAL A 470 5.92 -31.80 -7.16
C VAL A 470 6.31 -33.21 -6.73
N SER A 471 7.59 -33.52 -6.79
CA SER A 471 8.14 -34.79 -6.26
C SER A 471 8.68 -34.64 -4.84
N LYS A 472 8.77 -35.72 -4.08
CA LYS A 472 9.40 -35.73 -2.75
C LYS A 472 10.86 -35.30 -2.73
N SER A 473 11.55 -35.27 -3.88
CA SER A 473 12.91 -34.76 -4.01
C SER A 473 12.99 -33.28 -4.38
N GLY A 474 11.89 -32.53 -4.33
CA GLY A 474 11.84 -31.11 -4.64
C GLY A 474 11.92 -30.79 -6.13
N ILE A 475 11.65 -31.77 -7.02
CA ILE A 475 11.51 -31.49 -8.45
C ILE A 475 10.10 -30.99 -8.70
N VAL A 476 10.00 -29.82 -9.34
CA VAL A 476 8.76 -29.11 -9.70
C VAL A 476 8.66 -29.03 -11.22
N LYS A 477 7.52 -29.42 -11.77
CA LYS A 477 7.16 -29.20 -13.18
C LYS A 477 5.99 -28.25 -13.23
N LEU A 478 6.06 -27.21 -14.05
CA LEU A 478 5.10 -26.13 -14.16
C LEU A 478 4.74 -25.90 -15.63
N GLY A 479 3.47 -25.98 -15.96
CA GLY A 479 2.91 -25.40 -17.17
C GLY A 479 2.88 -23.86 -17.09
N GLN A 480 2.33 -23.22 -18.11
CA GLN A 480 2.17 -21.76 -18.10
C GLN A 480 1.25 -21.34 -16.93
N TYR A 481 1.72 -20.38 -16.12
CA TYR A 481 1.03 -19.85 -14.93
C TYR A 481 0.74 -20.87 -13.82
N ASP A 482 1.26 -22.09 -13.93
CA ASP A 482 1.20 -23.03 -12.81
C ASP A 482 2.03 -22.50 -11.63
N LEU A 483 1.59 -22.87 -10.42
CA LEU A 483 2.23 -22.48 -9.16
C LEU A 483 2.34 -23.66 -8.21
N ALA A 484 3.42 -23.71 -7.45
CA ALA A 484 3.61 -24.64 -6.34
C ALA A 484 4.11 -23.88 -5.09
N VAL A 485 3.62 -24.27 -3.93
CA VAL A 485 4.15 -23.83 -2.63
C VAL A 485 4.76 -25.05 -1.95
N LEU A 486 6.05 -25.00 -1.66
CA LEU A 486 6.81 -26.07 -1.02
C LEU A 486 7.14 -25.68 0.42
N ILE A 487 6.93 -26.58 1.36
CA ILE A 487 7.17 -26.37 2.78
C ILE A 487 8.34 -27.24 3.24
N PHE A 488 9.37 -26.59 3.74
CA PHE A 488 10.57 -27.20 4.28
C PHE A 488 10.61 -27.03 5.79
N GLU A 489 10.93 -28.11 6.50
CA GLU A 489 11.16 -28.12 7.95
C GLU A 489 12.65 -28.04 8.24
N LYS A 490 13.05 -27.10 9.13
CA LYS A 490 14.45 -26.86 9.53
C LYS A 490 15.00 -27.97 10.41
#